data_c4dfa86d96d70db1dd2eaf8c6b7f4cc8
#
_entry.id   c4dfa86d96d70db1dd2eaf8c6b7f4cc8
#
_cell.length_a   1.000
_cell.length_b   1.000
_cell.length_c   1.000
_cell.angle_alpha   90.00
_cell.angle_beta   90.00
_cell.angle_gamma   90.00
#
_symmetry.space_group_name_H-M   'P 1'
#
loop_
_entity.id
_entity.type
_entity.pdbx_description
1 polymer ?
#
loop_
_entity_poly.entity_id
_entity_poly.type
_entity_poly.pdbx_seq_one_letter_code
_entity_poly.pdbx_strand_id
1 'polypeptide(L)'
;VNREQISTLAHADHPIAAPLDDDSVRRLLERGIPRDGARVLDLGCGGGEWLLRALAAHPQLRAEGVDISESALARARSAARTLGLQERLVLHQEDAADFAAPHLFDLVISVGATHAFGGLLATLETARKHLAPGGRVLVGDGFWSQEPSPDAVEMLGDLADLPTTVDRVISGGWTPVHGHISTSRELDDYEWAWTGSLASWALDHPDDPDSSQALAAATTHRTEWLSVYRDAFGFVCLILRPTSD
;
A
#
# COMPACT_ATOMS: atom_id res chain seq x y z
N VAL A 1 -1.23 23.15 5.32
CA VAL A 1 -0.73 21.85 4.84
C VAL A 1 -1.76 21.22 3.93
N ASN A 2 -1.43 20.85 2.72
CA ASN A 2 -2.33 20.09 1.86
C ASN A 2 -2.26 18.58 2.23
N ARG A 3 -3.25 17.80 1.75
CA ARG A 3 -3.35 16.35 2.03
C ARG A 3 -2.08 15.58 1.67
N GLU A 4 -1.42 15.95 0.59
CA GLU A 4 -0.21 15.31 0.11
C GLU A 4 1.00 15.57 1.04
N GLN A 5 1.14 16.79 1.54
CA GLN A 5 2.16 17.14 2.53
C GLN A 5 1.94 16.41 3.86
N ILE A 6 0.68 16.35 4.34
CA ILE A 6 0.33 15.57 5.53
C ILE A 6 0.75 14.11 5.34
N SER A 7 0.35 13.49 4.24
CA SER A 7 0.71 12.09 3.95
C SER A 7 2.23 11.89 3.90
N THR A 8 2.96 12.82 3.28
CA THR A 8 4.43 12.73 3.17
C THR A 8 5.11 12.77 4.55
N LEU A 9 4.70 13.71 5.41
CA LEU A 9 5.24 13.84 6.76
C LEU A 9 4.86 12.67 7.66
N ALA A 10 3.62 12.22 7.57
CA ALA A 10 3.10 11.14 8.39
C ALA A 10 3.78 9.78 8.11
N HIS A 11 4.25 9.54 6.89
CA HIS A 11 4.95 8.31 6.53
C HIS A 11 6.49 8.41 6.60
N ALA A 12 7.04 9.46 7.24
CA ALA A 12 8.49 9.63 7.33
C ALA A 12 9.18 8.47 8.08
N ASP A 13 8.61 8.02 9.19
CA ASP A 13 9.16 6.95 10.03
C ASP A 13 8.59 5.57 9.68
N HIS A 14 7.56 5.50 8.84
CA HIS A 14 6.96 4.26 8.34
C HIS A 14 6.70 4.37 6.83
N PRO A 15 7.74 4.17 6.00
CA PRO A 15 7.67 4.43 4.55
C PRO A 15 6.69 3.54 3.79
N ILE A 16 6.44 2.32 4.27
CA ILE A 16 5.36 1.46 3.77
C ILE A 16 4.03 2.06 4.22
N ALA A 17 3.22 2.54 3.26
CA ALA A 17 1.91 3.15 3.53
C ALA A 17 0.84 2.07 3.79
N ALA A 18 1.13 1.15 4.70
CA ALA A 18 0.26 0.07 5.15
C ALA A 18 0.74 -0.45 6.51
N PRO A 19 -0.12 -1.03 7.35
CA PRO A 19 0.24 -1.52 8.68
C PRO A 19 0.98 -2.88 8.60
N LEU A 20 2.23 -2.82 8.15
CA LEU A 20 3.11 -3.97 7.95
C LEU A 20 4.52 -3.65 8.46
N ASP A 21 5.12 -4.56 9.18
CA ASP A 21 6.54 -4.45 9.52
C ASP A 21 7.45 -4.87 8.35
N ASP A 22 8.74 -4.56 8.46
CA ASP A 22 9.73 -4.86 7.42
C ASP A 22 9.85 -6.36 7.11
N ASP A 23 9.71 -7.21 8.13
CA ASP A 23 9.75 -8.66 7.97
C ASP A 23 8.53 -9.20 7.22
N SER A 24 7.36 -8.65 7.49
CA SER A 24 6.11 -9.00 6.79
C SER A 24 6.17 -8.59 5.33
N VAL A 25 6.67 -7.38 5.02
CA VAL A 25 6.91 -6.91 3.65
C VAL A 25 7.91 -7.82 2.93
N ARG A 26 9.04 -8.15 3.57
CA ARG A 26 10.05 -9.04 3.00
C ARG A 26 9.45 -10.41 2.66
N ARG A 27 8.71 -11.03 3.58
CA ARG A 27 8.05 -12.34 3.37
C ARG A 27 7.03 -12.29 2.24
N LEU A 28 6.24 -11.22 2.16
CA LEU A 28 5.26 -11.04 1.08
C LEU A 28 5.96 -10.92 -0.29
N LEU A 29 7.04 -10.17 -0.39
CA LEU A 29 7.83 -10.06 -1.62
C LEU A 29 8.48 -11.40 -2.00
N GLU A 30 9.10 -12.13 -1.07
CA GLU A 30 9.67 -13.47 -1.29
C GLU A 30 8.64 -14.47 -1.80
N ARG A 31 7.38 -14.39 -1.31
CA ARG A 31 6.28 -15.24 -1.74
C ARG A 31 5.62 -14.78 -3.03
N GLY A 32 5.61 -13.46 -3.25
CA GLY A 32 4.98 -12.84 -4.43
C GLY A 32 5.83 -12.97 -5.69
N ILE A 33 7.13 -12.77 -5.60
CA ILE A 33 8.06 -12.81 -6.74
C ILE A 33 8.30 -14.28 -7.14
N PRO A 34 7.85 -14.71 -8.35
CA PRO A 34 7.85 -16.14 -8.68
C PRO A 34 9.21 -16.67 -9.17
N ARG A 35 10.13 -15.81 -9.59
CA ARG A 35 11.42 -16.20 -10.20
C ARG A 35 12.42 -15.06 -10.22
N ASP A 36 13.69 -15.37 -10.39
CA ASP A 36 14.72 -14.38 -10.69
C ASP A 36 14.46 -13.72 -12.05
N GLY A 37 14.78 -12.42 -12.15
CA GLY A 37 14.54 -11.63 -13.35
C GLY A 37 13.05 -11.33 -13.62
N ALA A 38 12.21 -11.50 -12.63
CA ALA A 38 10.78 -11.14 -12.70
C ALA A 38 10.59 -9.66 -13.05
N ARG A 39 9.47 -9.36 -13.71
CA ARG A 39 8.94 -8.00 -13.87
C ARG A 39 7.87 -7.74 -12.83
N VAL A 40 7.98 -6.66 -12.12
CA VAL A 40 7.03 -6.24 -11.06
C VAL A 40 6.41 -4.92 -11.43
N LEU A 41 5.09 -4.81 -11.29
CA LEU A 41 4.32 -3.58 -11.43
C LEU A 41 3.70 -3.24 -10.06
N ASP A 42 3.73 -1.98 -9.68
CA ASP A 42 3.03 -1.47 -8.49
C ASP A 42 2.04 -0.37 -8.92
N LEU A 43 0.75 -0.66 -8.74
CA LEU A 43 -0.37 0.22 -9.09
C LEU A 43 -0.77 1.05 -7.86
N GLY A 44 -0.47 2.34 -7.88
CA GLY A 44 -0.55 3.25 -6.74
C GLY A 44 0.72 3.16 -5.88
N CYS A 45 1.90 3.23 -6.52
CA CYS A 45 3.18 2.92 -5.90
C CYS A 45 3.68 3.96 -4.88
N GLY A 46 3.09 5.16 -4.83
CA GLY A 46 3.52 6.22 -3.93
C GLY A 46 5.03 6.50 -4.01
N GLY A 47 5.71 6.42 -2.86
CA GLY A 47 7.18 6.57 -2.76
C GLY A 47 7.99 5.38 -3.28
N GLY A 48 7.34 4.34 -3.81
CA GLY A 48 7.99 3.20 -4.44
C GLY A 48 8.61 2.18 -3.48
N GLU A 49 8.26 2.20 -2.20
CA GLU A 49 8.91 1.36 -1.18
C GLU A 49 8.85 -0.14 -1.47
N TRP A 50 7.72 -0.65 -1.95
CA TRP A 50 7.60 -2.05 -2.36
C TRP A 50 8.59 -2.41 -3.47
N LEU A 51 8.70 -1.53 -4.49
CA LEU A 51 9.57 -1.73 -5.64
C LEU A 51 11.04 -1.60 -5.27
N LEU A 52 11.39 -0.62 -4.44
CA LEU A 52 12.78 -0.41 -3.99
C LEU A 52 13.28 -1.62 -3.18
N ARG A 53 12.47 -2.16 -2.28
CA ARG A 53 12.79 -3.36 -1.50
C ARG A 53 12.91 -4.60 -2.39
N ALA A 54 12.00 -4.78 -3.35
CA ALA A 54 12.07 -5.86 -4.32
C ALA A 54 13.35 -5.79 -5.17
N LEU A 55 13.68 -4.61 -5.70
CA LEU A 55 14.89 -4.38 -6.50
C LEU A 55 16.19 -4.56 -5.72
N ALA A 56 16.22 -4.18 -4.44
CA ALA A 56 17.38 -4.36 -3.57
C ALA A 56 17.64 -5.85 -3.28
N ALA A 57 16.56 -6.62 -3.05
CA ALA A 57 16.65 -8.03 -2.73
C ALA A 57 16.93 -8.92 -3.96
N HIS A 58 16.55 -8.49 -5.19
CA HIS A 58 16.62 -9.27 -6.41
C HIS A 58 17.40 -8.53 -7.52
N PRO A 59 18.70 -8.80 -7.71
CA PRO A 59 19.57 -8.04 -8.64
C PRO A 59 19.14 -8.06 -10.11
N GLN A 60 18.39 -9.06 -10.55
CA GLN A 60 17.94 -9.20 -11.94
C GLN A 60 16.50 -8.70 -12.17
N LEU A 61 15.79 -8.34 -11.10
CA LEU A 61 14.41 -7.86 -11.17
C LEU A 61 14.33 -6.49 -11.87
N ARG A 62 13.26 -6.26 -12.61
CA ARG A 62 12.86 -4.97 -13.17
C ARG A 62 11.51 -4.58 -12.61
N ALA A 63 11.34 -3.30 -12.30
CA ALA A 63 10.14 -2.79 -11.66
C ALA A 63 9.58 -1.58 -12.39
N GLU A 64 8.25 -1.48 -12.40
CA GLU A 64 7.53 -0.30 -12.84
C GLU A 64 6.54 0.12 -11.77
N GLY A 65 6.43 1.42 -11.53
CA GLY A 65 5.48 2.00 -10.58
C GLY A 65 4.62 3.05 -11.26
N VAL A 66 3.36 3.09 -10.89
CA VAL A 66 2.38 4.07 -11.38
C VAL A 66 1.79 4.80 -10.21
N ASP A 67 1.80 6.12 -10.23
CA ASP A 67 1.13 6.96 -9.24
C ASP A 67 0.76 8.31 -9.84
N ILE A 68 -0.29 8.92 -9.34
CA ILE A 68 -0.74 10.26 -9.78
C ILE A 68 0.10 11.37 -9.14
N SER A 69 0.73 11.11 -7.99
CA SER A 69 1.49 12.08 -7.20
C SER A 69 2.92 12.25 -7.72
N GLU A 70 3.20 13.34 -8.42
CA GLU A 70 4.58 13.66 -8.84
C GLU A 70 5.54 13.81 -7.67
N SER A 71 5.11 14.33 -6.52
CA SER A 71 5.97 14.47 -5.35
C SER A 71 6.36 13.11 -4.76
N ALA A 72 5.44 12.14 -4.74
CA ALA A 72 5.72 10.78 -4.33
C ALA A 72 6.70 10.10 -5.30
N LEU A 73 6.47 10.22 -6.60
CA LEU A 73 7.38 9.68 -7.63
C LEU A 73 8.75 10.34 -7.61
N ALA A 74 8.84 11.64 -7.29
CA ALA A 74 10.14 12.32 -7.13
C ALA A 74 10.94 11.75 -5.95
N ARG A 75 10.27 11.41 -4.83
CA ARG A 75 10.91 10.71 -3.69
C ARG A 75 11.39 9.32 -4.11
N ALA A 76 10.54 8.55 -4.81
CA ALA A 76 10.92 7.23 -5.33
C ALA A 76 12.15 7.29 -6.25
N ARG A 77 12.19 8.25 -7.18
CA ARG A 77 13.36 8.48 -8.06
C ARG A 77 14.63 8.83 -7.26
N SER A 78 14.49 9.67 -6.24
CA SER A 78 15.60 10.07 -5.39
C SER A 78 16.15 8.89 -4.58
N ALA A 79 15.28 8.11 -3.96
CA ALA A 79 15.65 6.90 -3.22
C ALA A 79 16.29 5.85 -4.14
N ALA A 80 15.74 5.64 -5.34
CA ALA A 80 16.31 4.72 -6.33
C ALA A 80 17.74 5.12 -6.74
N ARG A 81 18.02 6.42 -6.94
CA ARG A 81 19.37 6.90 -7.23
C ARG A 81 20.33 6.68 -6.05
N THR A 82 19.89 6.96 -4.83
CA THR A 82 20.70 6.75 -3.62
C THR A 82 21.09 5.28 -3.45
N LEU A 83 20.18 4.35 -3.81
CA LEU A 83 20.40 2.91 -3.72
C LEU A 83 21.05 2.29 -4.98
N GLY A 84 21.29 3.07 -6.04
CA GLY A 84 21.83 2.55 -7.30
C GLY A 84 20.87 1.65 -8.10
N LEU A 85 19.56 1.88 -7.94
CA LEU A 85 18.49 1.03 -8.53
C LEU A 85 17.81 1.65 -9.74
N GLN A 86 18.14 2.91 -10.09
CA GLN A 86 17.42 3.72 -11.09
C GLN A 86 17.36 3.08 -12.50
N GLU A 87 18.36 2.27 -12.88
CA GLU A 87 18.40 1.63 -14.20
C GLU A 87 17.41 0.44 -14.34
N ARG A 88 16.83 0.03 -13.21
CA ARG A 88 15.89 -1.10 -13.14
C ARG A 88 14.49 -0.69 -12.71
N LEU A 89 14.26 0.61 -12.49
CA LEU A 89 12.98 1.19 -12.05
C LEU A 89 12.47 2.19 -13.10
N VAL A 90 11.25 1.98 -13.56
CA VAL A 90 10.51 2.94 -14.40
C VAL A 90 9.32 3.47 -13.59
N LEU A 91 9.08 4.77 -13.62
CA LEU A 91 7.98 5.41 -12.90
C LEU A 91 7.14 6.24 -13.85
N HIS A 92 5.82 5.99 -13.80
CA HIS A 92 4.81 6.62 -14.64
C HIS A 92 3.94 7.54 -13.78
N GLN A 93 3.79 8.80 -14.21
CA GLN A 93 2.87 9.74 -13.57
C GLN A 93 1.55 9.73 -14.30
N GLU A 94 0.66 8.86 -13.89
CA GLU A 94 -0.69 8.74 -14.46
C GLU A 94 -1.65 8.06 -13.50
N ASP A 95 -2.95 8.06 -13.82
CA ASP A 95 -3.93 7.32 -13.04
C ASP A 95 -3.68 5.81 -13.21
N ALA A 96 -3.50 5.12 -12.09
CA ALA A 96 -3.22 3.69 -12.10
C ALA A 96 -4.40 2.85 -12.64
N ALA A 97 -5.63 3.38 -12.61
CA ALA A 97 -6.81 2.72 -13.18
C ALA A 97 -6.82 2.74 -14.71
N ASP A 98 -6.19 3.76 -15.31
CA ASP A 98 -6.11 3.96 -16.75
C ASP A 98 -4.78 3.49 -17.38
N PHE A 99 -3.82 3.10 -16.52
CA PHE A 99 -2.50 2.66 -16.97
C PHE A 99 -2.57 1.45 -17.88
N ALA A 100 -1.78 1.48 -18.97
CA ALA A 100 -1.66 0.40 -19.94
C ALA A 100 -0.20 0.17 -20.34
N ALA A 101 0.41 -0.90 -19.80
CA ALA A 101 1.78 -1.27 -20.14
C ALA A 101 1.85 -2.00 -21.50
N PRO A 102 2.98 -1.87 -22.24
CA PRO A 102 3.20 -2.60 -23.48
C PRO A 102 3.58 -4.07 -23.30
N HIS A 103 3.73 -4.52 -22.07
CA HIS A 103 4.12 -5.90 -21.68
C HIS A 103 3.43 -6.32 -20.40
N LEU A 104 3.53 -7.59 -20.08
CA LEU A 104 2.93 -8.20 -18.90
C LEU A 104 3.97 -8.40 -17.78
N PHE A 105 3.47 -8.56 -16.55
CA PHE A 105 4.26 -8.64 -15.32
C PHE A 105 4.07 -9.98 -14.61
N ASP A 106 5.14 -10.45 -13.98
CA ASP A 106 5.13 -11.66 -13.17
C ASP A 106 4.48 -11.45 -11.80
N LEU A 107 4.53 -10.21 -11.28
CA LEU A 107 3.86 -9.77 -10.07
C LEU A 107 3.26 -8.38 -10.29
N VAL A 108 1.99 -8.22 -9.96
CA VAL A 108 1.33 -6.92 -9.84
C VAL A 108 1.01 -6.66 -8.37
N ILE A 109 1.43 -5.52 -7.86
CA ILE A 109 1.22 -5.07 -6.48
C ILE A 109 0.18 -3.95 -6.48
N SER A 110 -0.71 -3.94 -5.48
CA SER A 110 -1.51 -2.79 -5.09
C SER A 110 -1.87 -2.91 -3.62
N VAL A 111 -1.16 -2.21 -2.75
CA VAL A 111 -1.33 -2.26 -1.30
C VAL A 111 -1.67 -0.88 -0.77
N GLY A 112 -2.85 -0.75 -0.10
CA GLY A 112 -3.33 0.52 0.42
C GLY A 112 -3.89 1.49 -0.63
N ALA A 113 -4.03 1.06 -1.89
CA ALA A 113 -4.47 1.89 -3.02
C ALA A 113 -5.81 1.44 -3.66
N THR A 114 -6.51 0.47 -3.09
CA THR A 114 -7.74 -0.10 -3.67
C THR A 114 -8.85 0.93 -3.89
N HIS A 115 -8.87 1.99 -3.08
CA HIS A 115 -9.81 3.10 -3.22
C HIS A 115 -9.68 3.84 -4.56
N ALA A 116 -8.50 3.87 -5.17
CA ALA A 116 -8.28 4.51 -6.47
C ALA A 116 -8.99 3.77 -7.62
N PHE A 117 -9.30 2.50 -7.44
CA PHE A 117 -9.95 1.64 -8.44
C PHE A 117 -11.46 1.44 -8.17
N GLY A 118 -11.97 1.94 -7.04
CA GLY A 118 -13.34 1.67 -6.61
C GLY A 118 -13.49 0.42 -5.75
N GLY A 119 -12.39 -0.05 -5.12
CA GLY A 119 -12.36 -1.15 -4.16
C GLY A 119 -11.60 -2.39 -4.62
N LEU A 120 -11.51 -3.37 -3.75
CA LEU A 120 -10.68 -4.57 -3.90
C LEU A 120 -10.92 -5.32 -5.22
N LEU A 121 -12.17 -5.63 -5.56
CA LEU A 121 -12.47 -6.42 -6.76
C LEU A 121 -12.13 -5.66 -8.05
N ALA A 122 -12.42 -4.36 -8.12
CA ALA A 122 -12.06 -3.54 -9.26
C ALA A 122 -10.53 -3.41 -9.41
N THR A 123 -9.79 -3.34 -8.30
CA THR A 123 -8.32 -3.41 -8.29
C THR A 123 -7.82 -4.72 -8.90
N LEU A 124 -8.41 -5.85 -8.51
CA LEU A 124 -8.05 -7.17 -9.03
C LEU A 124 -8.35 -7.32 -10.52
N GLU A 125 -9.48 -6.77 -11.00
CA GLU A 125 -9.81 -6.75 -12.44
C GLU A 125 -8.79 -5.90 -13.24
N THR A 126 -8.35 -4.78 -12.69
CA THR A 126 -7.30 -3.97 -13.32
C THR A 126 -5.97 -4.71 -13.29
N ALA A 127 -5.57 -5.29 -12.17
CA ALA A 127 -4.33 -6.05 -12.04
C ALA A 127 -4.27 -7.24 -13.02
N ARG A 128 -5.42 -7.94 -13.25
CA ARG A 128 -5.51 -9.06 -14.19
C ARG A 128 -5.06 -8.70 -15.60
N LYS A 129 -5.34 -7.48 -16.06
CA LYS A 129 -4.97 -7.01 -17.40
C LYS A 129 -3.45 -6.92 -17.61
N HIS A 130 -2.70 -6.82 -16.52
CA HIS A 130 -1.24 -6.66 -16.52
C HIS A 130 -0.49 -7.95 -16.23
N LEU A 131 -1.17 -9.07 -15.89
CA LEU A 131 -0.51 -10.31 -15.50
C LEU A 131 0.01 -11.11 -16.68
N ALA A 132 1.24 -11.55 -16.56
CA ALA A 132 1.78 -12.62 -17.40
C ALA A 132 1.15 -13.98 -17.06
N PRO A 133 1.15 -14.95 -17.99
CA PRO A 133 0.73 -16.33 -17.68
C PRO A 133 1.48 -16.87 -16.46
N GLY A 134 0.75 -17.39 -15.47
CA GLY A 134 1.30 -17.86 -14.19
C GLY A 134 1.72 -16.76 -13.21
N GLY A 135 1.47 -15.50 -13.55
CA GLY A 135 1.74 -14.33 -12.69
C GLY A 135 0.89 -14.31 -11.42
N ARG A 136 1.26 -13.41 -10.51
CA ARG A 136 0.61 -13.25 -9.20
C ARG A 136 0.22 -11.81 -8.96
N VAL A 137 -0.80 -11.62 -8.12
CA VAL A 137 -1.16 -10.30 -7.57
C VAL A 137 -0.85 -10.32 -6.08
N LEU A 138 -0.22 -9.25 -5.59
CA LEU A 138 -0.14 -8.92 -4.16
C LEU A 138 -1.06 -7.72 -3.93
N VAL A 139 -2.15 -7.93 -3.24
CA VAL A 139 -3.11 -6.88 -2.90
C VAL A 139 -3.24 -6.75 -1.40
N GLY A 140 -3.35 -5.52 -0.89
CA GLY A 140 -3.60 -5.24 0.52
C GLY A 140 -4.81 -4.33 0.69
N ASP A 141 -5.72 -4.71 1.60
CA ASP A 141 -6.94 -3.96 1.87
C ASP A 141 -7.40 -4.10 3.33
N GLY A 142 -8.26 -3.18 3.78
CA GLY A 142 -8.90 -3.22 5.07
C GLY A 142 -10.06 -4.21 5.15
N PHE A 143 -10.33 -4.68 6.35
CA PHE A 143 -11.53 -5.48 6.66
C PHE A 143 -12.00 -5.21 8.09
N TRP A 144 -13.25 -5.54 8.42
CA TRP A 144 -13.73 -5.49 9.79
C TRP A 144 -13.39 -6.79 10.54
N SER A 145 -12.52 -6.69 11.55
CA SER A 145 -12.15 -7.82 12.42
C SER A 145 -13.19 -8.08 13.51
N GLN A 146 -14.00 -7.07 13.82
CA GLN A 146 -15.14 -7.11 14.72
C GLN A 146 -16.25 -6.22 14.18
N GLU A 147 -17.45 -6.30 14.77
CA GLU A 147 -18.57 -5.43 14.42
C GLU A 147 -18.18 -3.95 14.60
N PRO A 148 -18.17 -3.15 13.51
CA PRO A 148 -17.77 -1.76 13.59
C PRO A 148 -18.87 -0.89 14.22
N SER A 149 -18.47 0.21 14.86
CA SER A 149 -19.42 1.27 15.22
C SER A 149 -19.91 2.00 13.96
N PRO A 150 -21.10 2.66 14.03
CA PRO A 150 -21.55 3.50 12.92
C PRO A 150 -20.52 4.58 12.52
N ASP A 151 -19.83 5.16 13.47
CA ASP A 151 -18.81 6.18 13.24
C ASP A 151 -17.58 5.57 12.50
N ALA A 152 -17.21 4.32 12.81
CA ALA A 152 -16.15 3.62 12.11
C ALA A 152 -16.52 3.35 10.64
N VAL A 153 -17.76 2.96 10.38
CA VAL A 153 -18.27 2.74 9.00
C VAL A 153 -18.31 4.06 8.23
N GLU A 154 -18.76 5.15 8.86
CA GLU A 154 -18.76 6.49 8.23
C GLU A 154 -17.34 6.93 7.86
N MET A 155 -16.34 6.62 8.69
CA MET A 155 -14.95 7.04 8.51
C MET A 155 -14.18 6.19 7.50
N LEU A 156 -14.31 4.86 7.58
CA LEU A 156 -13.48 3.92 6.81
C LEU A 156 -14.24 3.20 5.69
N GLY A 157 -15.55 3.38 5.62
CA GLY A 157 -16.42 2.75 4.62
C GLY A 157 -17.00 1.43 5.07
N ASP A 158 -17.91 0.89 4.24
CA ASP A 158 -18.56 -0.40 4.47
C ASP A 158 -17.65 -1.56 4.04
N LEU A 159 -16.63 -1.83 4.85
CA LEU A 159 -15.73 -2.97 4.64
C LEU A 159 -16.47 -4.27 5.01
N ALA A 160 -16.12 -5.37 4.34
CA ALA A 160 -16.59 -6.69 4.75
C ALA A 160 -15.71 -7.27 5.88
N ASP A 161 -16.17 -8.32 6.55
CA ASP A 161 -15.31 -9.14 7.39
C ASP A 161 -14.31 -9.95 6.55
N LEU A 162 -13.30 -10.54 7.19
CA LEU A 162 -12.24 -11.27 6.49
C LEU A 162 -12.76 -12.49 5.72
N PRO A 163 -13.62 -13.37 6.25
CA PRO A 163 -14.19 -14.47 5.48
C PRO A 163 -14.93 -14.00 4.23
N THR A 164 -15.80 -13.01 4.36
CA THR A 164 -16.54 -12.43 3.23
C THR A 164 -15.61 -11.80 2.20
N THR A 165 -14.56 -11.11 2.63
CA THR A 165 -13.54 -10.52 1.76
C THR A 165 -12.85 -11.61 0.93
N VAL A 166 -12.40 -12.69 1.56
CA VAL A 166 -11.76 -13.82 0.89
C VAL A 166 -12.74 -14.54 -0.06
N ASP A 167 -13.99 -14.77 0.36
CA ASP A 167 -15.00 -15.40 -0.48
C ASP A 167 -15.33 -14.58 -1.74
N ARG A 168 -15.38 -13.26 -1.62
CA ARG A 168 -15.54 -12.34 -2.77
C ARG A 168 -14.36 -12.44 -3.74
N VAL A 169 -13.12 -12.51 -3.24
CA VAL A 169 -11.91 -12.69 -4.04
C VAL A 169 -11.96 -14.04 -4.80
N ILE A 170 -12.32 -15.12 -4.12
CA ILE A 170 -12.44 -16.45 -4.72
C ILE A 170 -13.55 -16.46 -5.79
N SER A 171 -14.70 -15.88 -5.48
CA SER A 171 -15.83 -15.76 -6.42
C SER A 171 -15.50 -14.91 -7.65
N GLY A 172 -14.55 -13.95 -7.51
CA GLY A 172 -13.97 -13.15 -8.60
C GLY A 172 -12.96 -13.92 -9.46
N GLY A 173 -12.80 -15.23 -9.28
CA GLY A 173 -11.90 -16.07 -10.09
C GLY A 173 -10.43 -15.98 -9.67
N TRP A 174 -10.17 -15.79 -8.38
CA TRP A 174 -8.83 -15.75 -7.81
C TRP A 174 -8.64 -16.85 -6.77
N THR A 175 -7.46 -17.42 -6.73
CA THR A 175 -7.05 -18.39 -5.71
C THR A 175 -6.02 -17.76 -4.79
N PRO A 176 -6.31 -17.56 -3.49
CA PRO A 176 -5.30 -17.17 -2.51
C PRO A 176 -4.24 -18.27 -2.38
N VAL A 177 -2.97 -17.92 -2.63
CA VAL A 177 -1.83 -18.84 -2.50
C VAL A 177 -0.96 -18.52 -1.29
N HIS A 178 -1.13 -17.32 -0.72
CA HIS A 178 -0.56 -16.90 0.55
C HIS A 178 -1.35 -15.71 1.08
N GLY A 179 -1.31 -15.49 2.39
CA GLY A 179 -1.91 -14.33 3.04
C GLY A 179 -1.12 -13.92 4.28
N HIS A 180 -1.19 -12.63 4.60
CA HIS A 180 -0.72 -12.04 5.85
C HIS A 180 -1.82 -11.16 6.40
N ILE A 181 -2.21 -11.39 7.63
CA ILE A 181 -3.12 -10.53 8.39
C ILE A 181 -2.25 -9.70 9.32
N SER A 182 -2.33 -8.39 9.22
CA SER A 182 -1.57 -7.50 10.11
C SER A 182 -1.91 -7.78 11.56
N THR A 183 -0.89 -7.93 12.37
CA THR A 183 -1.03 -8.09 13.81
C THR A 183 -1.50 -6.78 14.44
N SER A 184 -2.10 -6.85 15.63
CA SER A 184 -2.46 -5.64 16.37
C SER A 184 -1.25 -4.73 16.62
N ARG A 185 -0.04 -5.32 16.74
CA ARG A 185 1.19 -4.54 16.86
C ARG A 185 1.53 -3.78 15.59
N GLU A 186 1.46 -4.42 14.42
CA GLU A 186 1.72 -3.74 13.14
C GLU A 186 0.72 -2.60 12.90
N LEU A 187 -0.57 -2.81 13.26
CA LEU A 187 -1.59 -1.77 13.21
C LEU A 187 -1.26 -0.60 14.15
N ASP A 188 -0.94 -0.89 15.41
CA ASP A 188 -0.59 0.13 16.39
C ASP A 188 0.70 0.87 16.01
N ASP A 189 1.75 0.16 15.57
CA ASP A 189 3.04 0.75 15.18
C ASP A 189 2.87 1.69 13.97
N TYR A 190 2.03 1.30 12.99
CA TYR A 190 1.68 2.14 11.83
C TYR A 190 0.99 3.45 12.26
N GLU A 191 -0.03 3.36 13.09
CA GLU A 191 -0.81 4.50 13.53
C GLU A 191 0.01 5.45 14.45
N TRP A 192 0.84 4.87 15.33
CA TRP A 192 1.77 5.65 16.13
C TRP A 192 2.83 6.35 15.28
N ALA A 193 3.38 5.68 14.27
CA ALA A 193 4.33 6.29 13.35
C ALA A 193 3.66 7.43 12.57
N TRP A 194 2.46 7.21 12.02
CA TRP A 194 1.71 8.21 11.26
C TRP A 194 1.46 9.48 12.08
N THR A 195 0.91 9.32 13.28
CA THR A 195 0.56 10.46 14.15
C THR A 195 1.80 11.08 14.80
N GLY A 196 2.79 10.26 15.15
CA GLY A 196 4.03 10.68 15.80
C GLY A 196 4.93 11.48 14.88
N SER A 197 5.18 11.01 13.66
CA SER A 197 6.01 11.73 12.67
C SER A 197 5.44 13.10 12.36
N LEU A 198 4.12 13.19 12.15
CA LEU A 198 3.46 14.46 11.86
C LEU A 198 3.49 15.43 13.06
N ALA A 199 3.28 14.92 14.27
CA ALA A 199 3.35 15.72 15.49
C ALA A 199 4.79 16.20 15.78
N SER A 200 5.78 15.30 15.63
CA SER A 200 7.20 15.65 15.84
C SER A 200 7.64 16.73 14.87
N TRP A 201 7.31 16.58 13.58
CA TRP A 201 7.62 17.61 12.60
C TRP A 201 7.03 18.97 13.00
N ALA A 202 5.77 19.02 13.43
CA ALA A 202 5.13 20.26 13.83
C ALA A 202 5.80 20.92 15.05
N LEU A 203 6.24 20.12 16.02
CA LEU A 203 6.93 20.60 17.22
C LEU A 203 8.36 21.07 16.93
N ASP A 204 9.03 20.45 15.97
CA ASP A 204 10.38 20.81 15.55
C ASP A 204 10.41 22.06 14.65
N HIS A 205 9.25 22.44 14.07
CA HIS A 205 9.12 23.58 13.18
C HIS A 205 8.04 24.59 13.67
N PRO A 206 8.15 25.13 14.91
CA PRO A 206 7.07 25.92 15.52
C PRO A 206 6.75 27.22 14.76
N ASP A 207 7.71 27.74 14.00
CA ASP A 207 7.55 28.96 13.21
C ASP A 207 7.03 28.71 11.77
N ASP A 208 6.89 27.45 11.37
CA ASP A 208 6.33 27.10 10.06
C ASP A 208 4.80 27.34 10.08
N PRO A 209 4.25 28.05 9.06
CA PRO A 209 2.83 28.37 9.02
C PRO A 209 1.91 27.13 9.04
N ASP A 210 2.43 25.98 8.67
CA ASP A 210 1.69 24.72 8.59
C ASP A 210 1.74 23.89 9.89
N SER A 211 2.60 24.25 10.86
CA SER A 211 2.83 23.45 12.07
C SER A 211 1.58 23.23 12.92
N SER A 212 0.79 24.30 13.13
CA SER A 212 -0.43 24.18 13.92
C SER A 212 -1.46 23.27 13.27
N GLN A 213 -1.59 23.29 11.96
CA GLN A 213 -2.51 22.42 11.21
C GLN A 213 -2.02 20.96 11.21
N ALA A 214 -0.72 20.73 11.06
CA ALA A 214 -0.11 19.40 11.14
C ALA A 214 -0.34 18.77 12.52
N LEU A 215 -0.12 19.53 13.61
CA LEU A 215 -0.36 19.06 14.98
C LEU A 215 -1.84 18.76 15.23
N ALA A 216 -2.74 19.60 14.72
CA ALA A 216 -4.18 19.35 14.80
C ALA A 216 -4.56 18.07 14.05
N ALA A 217 -4.06 17.87 12.84
CA ALA A 217 -4.30 16.64 12.05
C ALA A 217 -3.79 15.38 12.77
N ALA A 218 -2.57 15.41 13.33
CA ALA A 218 -2.04 14.30 14.12
C ALA A 218 -2.91 13.99 15.35
N THR A 219 -3.40 15.02 16.04
CA THR A 219 -4.23 14.87 17.22
C THR A 219 -5.62 14.32 16.88
N THR A 220 -6.25 14.83 15.83
CA THR A 220 -7.56 14.35 15.34
C THR A 220 -7.46 12.89 14.93
N HIS A 221 -6.53 12.54 14.07
CA HIS A 221 -6.33 11.17 13.59
C HIS A 221 -6.07 10.18 14.75
N ARG A 222 -5.21 10.54 15.69
CA ARG A 222 -4.94 9.71 16.87
C ARG A 222 -6.19 9.50 17.73
N THR A 223 -7.01 10.53 17.90
CA THR A 223 -8.26 10.41 18.67
C THR A 223 -9.25 9.51 17.95
N GLU A 224 -9.43 9.69 16.66
CA GLU A 224 -10.28 8.87 15.81
C GLU A 224 -9.83 7.41 15.83
N TRP A 225 -8.55 7.14 15.61
CA TRP A 225 -8.00 5.79 15.70
C TRP A 225 -8.29 5.14 17.06
N LEU A 226 -7.85 5.75 18.16
CA LEU A 226 -7.94 5.16 19.50
C LEU A 226 -9.38 4.95 19.97
N SER A 227 -10.33 5.82 19.58
CA SER A 227 -11.69 5.79 20.10
C SER A 227 -12.72 5.22 19.14
N VAL A 228 -12.43 5.13 17.84
CA VAL A 228 -13.44 4.76 16.83
C VAL A 228 -13.14 3.40 16.17
N TYR A 229 -11.93 3.19 15.64
CA TYR A 229 -11.73 2.01 14.79
C TYR A 229 -10.61 1.06 15.21
N ARG A 230 -9.77 1.39 16.23
CA ARG A 230 -8.62 0.58 16.62
C ARG A 230 -8.95 -0.89 16.91
N ASP A 231 -10.07 -1.14 17.58
CA ASP A 231 -10.44 -2.49 18.00
C ASP A 231 -11.19 -3.28 16.92
N ALA A 232 -11.74 -2.59 15.91
CA ALA A 232 -12.57 -3.21 14.87
C ALA A 232 -11.89 -3.33 13.51
N PHE A 233 -10.92 -2.46 13.21
CA PHE A 233 -10.23 -2.47 11.91
C PHE A 233 -9.15 -3.54 11.85
N GLY A 234 -9.07 -4.23 10.73
CA GLY A 234 -7.99 -5.14 10.37
C GLY A 234 -7.47 -4.85 8.97
N PHE A 235 -6.26 -5.32 8.67
CA PHE A 235 -5.66 -5.20 7.35
C PHE A 235 -5.12 -6.57 6.89
N VAL A 236 -5.34 -6.92 5.62
CA VAL A 236 -4.90 -8.18 5.04
C VAL A 236 -4.16 -7.94 3.73
N CYS A 237 -3.02 -8.60 3.56
CA CYS A 237 -2.36 -8.76 2.26
C CYS A 237 -2.58 -10.17 1.74
N LEU A 238 -3.03 -10.29 0.49
CA LEU A 238 -3.23 -11.57 -0.18
C LEU A 238 -2.31 -11.67 -1.40
N ILE A 239 -1.65 -12.81 -1.56
CA ILE A 239 -1.01 -13.20 -2.81
C ILE A 239 -1.95 -14.14 -3.53
N LEU A 240 -2.35 -13.74 -4.72
CA LEU A 240 -3.41 -14.37 -5.51
C LEU A 240 -2.87 -14.85 -6.86
N ARG A 241 -3.46 -15.93 -7.36
CA ARG A 241 -3.33 -16.36 -8.75
C ARG A 241 -4.70 -16.43 -9.39
N PRO A 242 -4.83 -16.15 -10.70
CA PRO A 242 -6.06 -16.47 -11.42
C PRO A 242 -6.40 -17.95 -11.26
N THR A 243 -7.68 -18.27 -11.02
CA THR A 243 -8.13 -19.68 -10.86
C THR A 243 -8.09 -20.44 -12.17
N SER A 244 -8.27 -19.73 -13.30
CA SER A 244 -8.11 -20.24 -14.68
C SER A 244 -7.39 -19.19 -15.50
N ASP A 245 -6.49 -19.61 -16.36
CA ASP A 245 -5.81 -18.76 -17.35
C ASP A 245 -6.77 -18.33 -18.45
#